data_5de375a1a7e4dee5d9e645d2b5433c98
#
_entry.id   5de375a1a7e4dee5d9e645d2b5433c98
#
_cell.length_a   1.000
_cell.length_b   1.000
_cell.length_c   1.000
_cell.angle_alpha   90.00
_cell.angle_beta   90.00
_cell.angle_gamma   90.00
#
_symmetry.space_group_name_H-M   'P 1'
#
loop_
_entity.id
_entity.type
_entity.pdbx_description
1 polymer ?
#
loop_
_entity_poly.entity_id
_entity_poly.type
_entity_poly.pdbx_seq_one_letter_code
_entity_poly.pdbx_strand_id
1 'polypeptide(L)'
;MGEAKRRGSRQDRIDQAKIRPEVKLKAGSIPDLNEIIRLKNKAGRLNDAFNGLTTPSSIDENVKIFAQKIGGKDPIFLECQPELWSRQSCCDSNVLEYIKTNGGRMLCGYRIWYTPPRYIKGERHAVWTDGTNIRDVSFVDTGEEKTVFVADEHAFADAPRKVRLSFGAEDKQALEAYERLESHVPIGIMSPEKAWETSITYAQWLEGKRMPNLIPGFLR
;
A
#
# COMPACT_ATOMS: atom_id res chain seq x y z
N MET A 1 3.20 -15.57 32.18
CA MET A 1 2.86 -16.43 31.05
C MET A 1 3.55 -15.84 29.81
N GLY A 2 4.52 -16.59 29.29
CA GLY A 2 5.67 -16.08 28.57
C GLY A 2 5.47 -15.77 27.09
N GLU A 3 6.51 -15.13 26.53
CA GLU A 3 6.74 -14.74 25.13
C GLU A 3 6.40 -15.82 24.07
N ALA A 4 6.42 -17.10 24.45
CA ALA A 4 6.08 -18.22 23.56
C ALA A 4 4.61 -18.18 23.07
N LYS A 5 3.66 -17.64 23.85
CA LYS A 5 2.25 -17.49 23.45
C LYS A 5 2.03 -16.37 22.42
N ARG A 6 2.97 -15.41 22.32
CA ARG A 6 2.88 -14.29 21.35
C ARG A 6 3.43 -14.64 19.96
N ARG A 7 4.14 -15.74 19.83
CA ARG A 7 4.84 -16.12 18.57
C ARG A 7 4.02 -17.04 17.64
N GLY A 8 2.79 -17.33 17.96
CA GLY A 8 1.97 -18.30 17.21
C GLY A 8 2.47 -19.74 17.29
N SER A 9 1.74 -20.66 16.66
CA SER A 9 2.13 -22.07 16.59
C SER A 9 3.38 -22.28 15.74
N ARG A 10 3.99 -23.48 15.81
CA ARG A 10 5.10 -23.87 14.94
C ARG A 10 4.68 -23.79 13.47
N GLN A 11 3.44 -24.17 13.16
CA GLN A 11 2.89 -24.14 11.82
C GLN A 11 2.74 -22.70 11.33
N ASP A 12 2.21 -21.78 12.16
CA ASP A 12 2.11 -20.36 11.83
C ASP A 12 3.47 -19.76 11.47
N ARG A 13 4.53 -20.16 12.19
CA ARG A 13 5.91 -19.70 11.91
C ARG A 13 6.47 -20.25 10.60
N ILE A 14 6.15 -21.51 10.28
CA ILE A 14 6.55 -22.14 9.00
C ILE A 14 5.83 -21.44 7.84
N ASP A 15 4.54 -21.17 8.00
CA ASP A 15 3.74 -20.51 6.97
C ASP A 15 4.16 -19.05 6.79
N GLN A 16 4.47 -18.34 7.88
CA GLN A 16 5.09 -17.00 7.84
C GLN A 16 6.47 -17.02 7.16
N ALA A 17 7.27 -18.06 7.35
CA ALA A 17 8.57 -18.19 6.69
C ALA A 17 8.43 -18.43 5.18
N LYS A 18 7.39 -19.15 4.74
CA LYS A 18 7.08 -19.35 3.31
C LYS A 18 6.61 -18.07 2.60
N ILE A 19 6.00 -17.15 3.36
CA ILE A 19 5.52 -15.86 2.85
C ILE A 19 6.66 -14.83 2.72
N ARG A 20 7.82 -15.08 3.35
CA ARG A 20 8.95 -14.13 3.25
C ARG A 20 9.43 -14.03 1.80
N PRO A 21 9.40 -12.81 1.22
CA PRO A 21 9.92 -12.60 -0.12
C PRO A 21 11.42 -12.86 -0.18
N GLU A 22 11.92 -13.34 -1.32
CA GLU A 22 13.37 -13.37 -1.56
C GLU A 22 13.92 -11.95 -1.51
N VAL A 23 14.82 -11.71 -0.56
CA VAL A 23 15.46 -10.40 -0.36
C VAL A 23 16.63 -10.27 -1.33
N LYS A 24 16.46 -9.50 -2.41
CA LYS A 24 17.58 -9.05 -3.23
C LYS A 24 18.20 -7.83 -2.56
N LEU A 25 19.36 -8.01 -1.93
CA LEU A 25 20.16 -6.91 -1.43
C LEU A 25 20.62 -6.05 -2.62
N LYS A 26 20.20 -4.80 -2.69
CA LYS A 26 20.86 -3.82 -3.55
C LYS A 26 22.26 -3.58 -2.97
N ALA A 27 23.29 -3.76 -3.77
CA ALA A 27 24.66 -3.38 -3.43
C ALA A 27 24.74 -1.85 -3.35
N GLY A 28 24.46 -1.30 -2.18
CA GLY A 28 24.65 0.09 -1.82
C GLY A 28 25.43 0.14 -0.50
N SER A 29 26.24 1.16 -0.29
CA SER A 29 26.94 1.35 0.97
C SER A 29 25.92 1.40 2.11
N ILE A 30 26.08 0.50 3.09
CA ILE A 30 25.29 0.56 4.32
C ILE A 30 25.61 1.90 4.98
N PRO A 31 24.62 2.78 5.27
CA PRO A 31 24.88 4.04 5.95
C PRO A 31 25.52 3.77 7.30
N ASP A 32 26.37 4.67 7.77
CA ASP A 32 26.90 4.55 9.11
C ASP A 32 25.76 4.68 10.15
N LEU A 33 25.98 4.15 11.34
CA LEU A 33 24.97 4.13 12.41
C LEU A 33 24.51 5.54 12.81
N ASN A 34 25.40 6.52 12.81
CA ASN A 34 25.08 7.91 13.17
C ASN A 34 24.17 8.55 12.11
N GLU A 35 24.43 8.25 10.83
CA GLU A 35 23.55 8.69 9.75
C GLU A 35 22.15 8.07 9.87
N ILE A 36 22.05 6.77 10.16
CA ILE A 36 20.77 6.08 10.39
C ILE A 36 20.00 6.73 11.53
N ILE A 37 20.65 6.98 12.66
CA ILE A 37 20.03 7.62 13.84
C ILE A 37 19.53 9.03 13.47
N ARG A 38 20.36 9.82 12.78
CA ARG A 38 19.98 11.17 12.35
C ARG A 38 18.77 11.18 11.43
N LEU A 39 18.76 10.30 10.43
CA LEU A 39 17.65 10.17 9.49
C LEU A 39 16.39 9.71 10.20
N LYS A 40 16.49 8.72 11.10
CA LYS A 40 15.37 8.21 11.89
C LYS A 40 14.75 9.29 12.77
N ASN A 41 15.57 10.08 13.47
CA ASN A 41 15.09 11.19 14.31
C ASN A 41 14.36 12.24 13.46
N LYS A 42 14.89 12.57 12.28
CA LYS A 42 14.26 13.53 11.36
C LYS A 42 12.96 12.98 10.77
N ALA A 43 12.95 11.73 10.32
CA ALA A 43 11.78 11.04 9.77
C ALA A 43 10.67 10.87 10.82
N GLY A 44 11.01 10.70 12.10
CA GLY A 44 10.10 10.50 13.22
C GLY A 44 9.03 11.58 13.35
N ARG A 45 9.27 12.79 12.82
CA ARG A 45 8.27 13.86 12.74
C ARG A 45 7.00 13.44 11.97
N LEU A 46 7.10 12.49 11.03
CA LEU A 46 5.97 12.01 10.25
C LEU A 46 5.27 10.79 10.86
N ASN A 47 5.73 10.25 12.00
CA ASN A 47 5.15 9.04 12.57
C ASN A 47 3.64 9.18 12.81
N ASP A 48 3.21 10.30 13.39
CA ASP A 48 1.78 10.55 13.62
C ASP A 48 1.01 10.67 12.31
N ALA A 49 1.61 11.30 11.29
CA ALA A 49 0.99 11.40 9.98
C ALA A 49 0.89 10.03 9.29
N PHE A 50 1.88 9.17 9.44
CA PHE A 50 1.84 7.79 8.92
C PHE A 50 0.81 6.92 9.65
N ASN A 51 0.70 7.07 10.97
CA ASN A 51 -0.27 6.34 11.79
C ASN A 51 -1.71 6.84 11.60
N GLY A 52 -1.89 8.10 11.23
CA GLY A 52 -3.18 8.73 10.99
C GLY A 52 -3.69 8.63 9.54
N LEU A 53 -3.01 7.86 8.69
CA LEU A 53 -3.43 7.68 7.30
C LEU A 53 -4.79 6.97 7.22
N THR A 54 -5.72 7.62 6.54
CA THR A 54 -7.05 7.07 6.25
C THR A 54 -7.48 7.53 4.85
N THR A 55 -8.60 7.02 4.35
CA THR A 55 -9.20 7.56 3.13
C THR A 55 -9.55 9.04 3.34
N PRO A 56 -9.32 9.94 2.36
CA PRO A 56 -9.76 11.33 2.46
C PRO A 56 -11.28 11.41 2.70
N SER A 57 -11.70 12.23 3.65
CA SER A 57 -13.13 12.51 3.91
C SER A 57 -13.77 13.42 2.85
N SER A 58 -12.94 14.18 2.14
CA SER A 58 -13.34 15.07 1.03
C SER A 58 -12.22 15.19 0.00
N ILE A 59 -12.57 15.54 -1.22
CA ILE A 59 -11.61 15.87 -2.27
C ILE A 59 -11.27 17.36 -2.14
N ASP A 60 -10.37 17.64 -1.19
CA ASP A 60 -9.87 18.99 -0.94
C ASP A 60 -8.76 19.40 -1.93
N GLU A 61 -8.24 20.61 -1.77
CA GLU A 61 -7.19 21.15 -2.65
C GLU A 61 -5.89 20.32 -2.58
N ASN A 62 -5.53 19.78 -1.43
CA ASN A 62 -4.34 18.94 -1.29
C ASN A 62 -4.48 17.62 -2.06
N VAL A 63 -5.67 17.02 -2.05
CA VAL A 63 -5.97 15.81 -2.83
C VAL A 63 -5.89 16.11 -4.34
N LYS A 64 -6.39 17.26 -4.78
CA LYS A 64 -6.29 17.70 -6.19
C LYS A 64 -4.83 17.98 -6.60
N ILE A 65 -4.06 18.68 -5.78
CA ILE A 65 -2.62 18.91 -6.00
C ILE A 65 -1.89 17.57 -6.14
N PHE A 66 -2.21 16.60 -5.29
CA PHE A 66 -1.62 15.27 -5.39
C PHE A 66 -2.01 14.58 -6.72
N ALA A 67 -3.27 14.63 -7.13
CA ALA A 67 -3.72 14.05 -8.39
C ALA A 67 -3.00 14.67 -9.60
N GLN A 68 -2.84 15.99 -9.61
CA GLN A 68 -2.06 16.70 -10.65
C GLN A 68 -0.58 16.27 -10.65
N LYS A 69 0.03 16.11 -9.45
CA LYS A 69 1.43 15.69 -9.32
C LYS A 69 1.70 14.32 -9.94
N ILE A 70 0.76 13.40 -9.83
CA ILE A 70 0.89 12.05 -10.42
C ILE A 70 0.45 11.99 -11.89
N GLY A 71 0.07 13.13 -12.50
CA GLY A 71 -0.45 13.17 -13.86
C GLY A 71 -1.79 12.45 -14.05
N GLY A 72 -2.54 12.29 -12.95
CA GLY A 72 -3.79 11.56 -12.92
C GLY A 72 -5.01 12.40 -13.33
N LYS A 73 -6.12 11.71 -13.51
CA LYS A 73 -7.44 12.32 -13.72
C LYS A 73 -7.99 12.88 -12.42
N ASP A 74 -9.17 13.49 -12.48
CA ASP A 74 -9.85 13.98 -11.28
C ASP A 74 -10.07 12.87 -10.25
N PRO A 75 -9.80 13.13 -8.97
CA PRO A 75 -10.06 12.17 -7.90
C PRO A 75 -11.54 11.84 -7.80
N ILE A 76 -11.86 10.58 -7.61
CA ILE A 76 -13.22 10.11 -7.38
C ILE A 76 -13.31 9.30 -6.09
N PHE A 77 -14.45 9.38 -5.42
CA PHE A 77 -14.79 8.40 -4.40
C PHE A 77 -15.26 7.11 -5.07
N LEU A 78 -14.73 6.00 -4.61
CA LEU A 78 -15.05 4.67 -5.13
C LEU A 78 -15.33 3.71 -3.97
N GLU A 79 -16.47 3.03 -4.04
CA GLU A 79 -16.83 2.01 -3.07
C GLU A 79 -16.02 0.72 -3.32
N CYS A 80 -15.54 0.12 -2.25
CA CYS A 80 -14.91 -1.19 -2.28
C CYS A 80 -15.99 -2.25 -2.40
N GLN A 81 -16.00 -3.02 -3.48
CA GLN A 81 -16.99 -4.07 -3.75
C GLN A 81 -16.26 -5.39 -4.06
N PRO A 82 -15.52 -5.93 -3.08
CA PRO A 82 -14.74 -7.14 -3.26
C PRO A 82 -15.63 -8.35 -3.48
N GLU A 83 -15.14 -9.30 -4.26
CA GLU A 83 -15.68 -10.65 -4.30
C GLU A 83 -15.15 -11.47 -3.10
N LEU A 84 -15.83 -12.50 -2.66
CA LEU A 84 -15.38 -13.33 -1.54
C LEU A 84 -14.01 -13.97 -1.79
N TRP A 85 -13.64 -14.19 -3.05
CA TRP A 85 -12.35 -14.71 -3.47
C TRP A 85 -11.27 -13.63 -3.67
N SER A 86 -11.62 -12.33 -3.67
CA SER A 86 -10.64 -11.24 -3.81
C SER A 86 -9.56 -11.35 -2.75
N ARG A 87 -8.31 -11.13 -3.14
CA ARG A 87 -7.15 -11.32 -2.26
C ARG A 87 -6.56 -10.00 -1.82
N GLN A 88 -6.12 -9.97 -0.55
CA GLN A 88 -5.48 -8.79 0.04
C GLN A 88 -4.22 -8.43 -0.74
N SER A 89 -4.04 -7.13 -1.04
CA SER A 89 -2.86 -6.57 -1.73
C SER A 89 -2.58 -7.13 -3.13
N CYS A 90 -3.57 -7.76 -3.78
CA CYS A 90 -3.50 -8.32 -5.13
C CYS A 90 -4.49 -7.63 -6.08
N CYS A 91 -4.57 -6.30 -6.06
CA CYS A 91 -5.61 -5.56 -6.78
C CYS A 91 -5.61 -5.81 -8.29
N ASP A 92 -4.44 -5.89 -8.92
CA ASP A 92 -4.27 -6.21 -10.34
C ASP A 92 -4.76 -7.63 -10.67
N SER A 93 -4.36 -8.61 -9.87
CA SER A 93 -4.79 -9.99 -10.03
C SER A 93 -6.29 -10.17 -9.75
N ASN A 94 -6.85 -9.46 -8.76
CA ASN A 94 -8.28 -9.43 -8.49
C ASN A 94 -9.06 -8.93 -9.72
N VAL A 95 -8.60 -7.85 -10.34
CA VAL A 95 -9.22 -7.30 -11.56
C VAL A 95 -9.11 -8.26 -12.73
N LEU A 96 -7.94 -8.88 -12.93
CA LEU A 96 -7.75 -9.87 -14.01
C LEU A 96 -8.68 -11.09 -13.84
N GLU A 97 -8.85 -11.57 -12.59
CA GLU A 97 -9.78 -12.66 -12.32
C GLU A 97 -11.23 -12.25 -12.57
N TYR A 98 -11.63 -11.04 -12.17
CA TYR A 98 -12.98 -10.52 -12.38
C TYR A 98 -13.31 -10.36 -13.87
N ILE A 99 -12.35 -9.91 -14.69
CA ILE A 99 -12.50 -9.77 -16.16
C ILE A 99 -12.84 -11.09 -16.85
N LYS A 100 -12.30 -12.23 -16.38
CA LYS A 100 -12.57 -13.54 -17.00
C LYS A 100 -14.06 -13.88 -17.06
N THR A 101 -14.83 -13.44 -16.07
CA THR A 101 -16.27 -13.74 -15.98
C THR A 101 -17.13 -12.58 -16.46
N ASN A 102 -16.70 -11.34 -16.25
CA ASN A 102 -17.52 -10.16 -16.46
C ASN A 102 -17.12 -9.33 -17.69
N GLY A 103 -16.03 -9.71 -18.39
CA GLY A 103 -15.47 -8.90 -19.46
C GLY A 103 -14.93 -7.57 -18.93
N GLY A 104 -14.91 -6.53 -19.78
CA GLY A 104 -14.37 -5.22 -19.42
C GLY A 104 -12.85 -5.17 -19.46
N ARG A 105 -12.26 -4.24 -18.72
CA ARG A 105 -10.82 -4.02 -18.70
C ARG A 105 -10.34 -3.48 -17.34
N MET A 106 -9.03 -3.55 -17.14
CA MET A 106 -8.36 -2.93 -16.02
C MET A 106 -8.22 -1.41 -16.25
N LEU A 107 -8.52 -0.65 -15.23
CA LEU A 107 -8.20 0.78 -15.11
C LEU A 107 -7.20 0.94 -13.98
N CYS A 108 -6.04 1.51 -14.29
CA CYS A 108 -4.95 1.71 -13.34
C CYS A 108 -4.94 3.12 -12.78
N GLY A 109 -4.34 3.29 -11.61
CA GLY A 109 -4.23 4.57 -10.95
C GLY A 109 -3.66 4.43 -9.54
N TYR A 110 -4.10 5.29 -8.65
CA TYR A 110 -3.67 5.30 -7.26
C TYR A 110 -4.86 5.37 -6.31
N ARG A 111 -4.84 4.55 -5.28
CA ARG A 111 -5.67 4.69 -4.09
C ARG A 111 -5.00 5.68 -3.16
N ILE A 112 -5.75 6.66 -2.65
CA ILE A 112 -5.22 7.78 -1.89
C ILE A 112 -5.46 7.60 -0.40
N TRP A 113 -4.41 7.80 0.36
CA TRP A 113 -4.40 7.84 1.82
C TRP A 113 -3.94 9.22 2.27
N TYR A 114 -4.60 9.81 3.27
CA TYR A 114 -4.36 11.19 3.66
C TYR A 114 -4.43 11.40 5.17
N THR A 115 -3.49 12.12 5.70
CA THR A 115 -3.52 12.71 7.04
C THR A 115 -3.50 14.23 6.89
N PRO A 116 -4.70 14.88 6.93
CA PRO A 116 -4.80 16.32 6.70
C PRO A 116 -4.11 17.13 7.80
N PRO A 117 -3.54 18.29 7.47
CA PRO A 117 -3.22 18.78 6.14
C PRO A 117 -1.79 18.38 5.69
N ARG A 118 -1.16 17.41 6.35
CA ARG A 118 0.28 17.21 6.38
C ARG A 118 0.83 16.30 5.28
N TYR A 119 0.15 15.17 5.02
CA TYR A 119 0.76 14.08 4.27
C TYR A 119 -0.26 13.28 3.45
N ILE A 120 0.05 13.05 2.18
CA ILE A 120 -0.70 12.17 1.26
C ILE A 120 0.21 11.06 0.74
N LYS A 121 -0.33 9.86 0.67
CA LYS A 121 0.27 8.69 0.03
C LYS A 121 -0.69 8.14 -1.02
N GLY A 122 -0.23 7.98 -2.25
CA GLY A 122 -0.89 7.19 -3.27
C GLY A 122 -0.25 5.81 -3.34
N GLU A 123 -1.06 4.78 -3.32
CA GLU A 123 -0.65 3.40 -3.55
C GLU A 123 -1.14 2.96 -4.92
N ARG A 124 -0.24 2.38 -5.73
CA ARG A 124 -0.60 1.85 -7.05
C ARG A 124 -1.75 0.89 -6.93
N HIS A 125 -2.82 1.13 -7.66
CA HIS A 125 -4.07 0.40 -7.55
C HIS A 125 -4.69 0.14 -8.91
N ALA A 126 -5.41 -0.97 -9.01
CA ALA A 126 -6.15 -1.37 -10.18
C ALA A 126 -7.61 -1.58 -9.81
N VAL A 127 -8.50 -1.10 -10.67
CA VAL A 127 -9.94 -1.27 -10.58
C VAL A 127 -10.49 -1.78 -11.91
N TRP A 128 -11.65 -2.38 -11.89
CA TRP A 128 -12.34 -2.83 -13.09
C TRP A 128 -13.17 -1.71 -13.71
N THR A 129 -13.31 -1.75 -15.05
CA THR A 129 -14.27 -0.90 -15.78
C THR A 129 -14.79 -1.59 -17.04
N ASP A 130 -16.06 -1.35 -17.36
CA ASP A 130 -16.66 -1.68 -18.67
C ASP A 130 -16.61 -0.49 -19.65
N GLY A 131 -16.02 0.64 -19.24
CA GLY A 131 -15.97 1.90 -19.97
C GLY A 131 -16.98 2.94 -19.47
N THR A 132 -18.05 2.53 -18.82
CA THR A 132 -19.08 3.39 -18.22
C THR A 132 -19.02 3.34 -16.70
N ASN A 133 -18.94 2.14 -16.16
CA ASN A 133 -18.89 1.87 -14.72
C ASN A 133 -17.47 1.58 -14.27
N ILE A 134 -17.16 1.94 -13.02
CA ILE A 134 -15.91 1.60 -12.36
C ILE A 134 -16.26 0.83 -11.08
N ARG A 135 -15.55 -0.29 -10.84
CA ARG A 135 -15.72 -1.11 -9.65
C ARG A 135 -14.36 -1.44 -9.04
N ASP A 136 -14.20 -1.17 -7.75
CA ASP A 136 -13.06 -1.69 -6.99
C ASP A 136 -13.40 -3.08 -6.44
N VAL A 137 -12.82 -4.11 -7.05
CA VAL A 137 -13.00 -5.51 -6.66
C VAL A 137 -12.04 -5.94 -5.56
N SER A 138 -11.37 -4.99 -4.90
CA SER A 138 -10.44 -5.24 -3.80
C SER A 138 -10.98 -4.65 -2.50
N PHE A 139 -10.64 -5.28 -1.39
CA PHE A 139 -10.94 -4.76 -0.05
C PHE A 139 -9.72 -4.05 0.55
N VAL A 140 -9.98 -3.28 1.59
CA VAL A 140 -8.96 -2.63 2.42
C VAL A 140 -8.84 -3.40 3.73
N ASP A 141 -7.62 -3.71 4.15
CA ASP A 141 -7.35 -4.49 5.36
C ASP A 141 -7.74 -3.78 6.67
N THR A 142 -7.80 -2.46 6.65
CA THR A 142 -8.29 -1.60 7.75
C THR A 142 -9.81 -1.44 7.77
N GLY A 143 -10.51 -1.93 6.73
CA GLY A 143 -11.97 -2.02 6.70
C GLY A 143 -12.70 -0.84 6.08
N GLU A 144 -11.99 0.07 5.40
CA GLU A 144 -12.65 1.14 4.65
C GLU A 144 -13.51 0.58 3.52
N GLU A 145 -14.79 0.92 3.54
CA GLU A 145 -15.75 0.53 2.51
C GLU A 145 -15.70 1.44 1.28
N LYS A 146 -15.12 2.62 1.43
CA LYS A 146 -15.00 3.64 0.40
C LYS A 146 -13.63 4.28 0.43
N THR A 147 -13.02 4.45 -0.74
CA THR A 147 -11.70 5.05 -0.89
C THR A 147 -11.71 6.17 -1.93
N VAL A 148 -10.65 6.96 -2.00
CA VAL A 148 -10.43 7.89 -3.11
C VAL A 148 -9.48 7.26 -4.11
N PHE A 149 -9.88 7.27 -5.38
CA PHE A 149 -9.12 6.74 -6.50
C PHE A 149 -8.82 7.84 -7.52
N VAL A 150 -7.59 7.84 -8.03
CA VAL A 150 -7.13 8.72 -9.10
C VAL A 150 -6.63 7.84 -10.23
N ALA A 151 -7.36 7.80 -11.35
CA ALA A 151 -6.94 7.05 -12.53
C ALA A 151 -5.79 7.75 -13.26
N ASP A 152 -4.91 6.97 -13.87
CA ASP A 152 -3.87 7.46 -14.79
C ASP A 152 -3.84 6.64 -16.10
N GLU A 153 -2.91 6.98 -16.99
CA GLU A 153 -2.79 6.32 -18.30
C GLU A 153 -1.69 5.25 -18.35
N HIS A 154 -0.98 5.01 -17.22
CA HIS A 154 0.11 4.05 -17.17
C HIS A 154 -0.40 2.64 -16.91
N ALA A 155 0.23 1.64 -17.54
CA ALA A 155 0.01 0.26 -17.15
C ALA A 155 0.43 0.03 -15.69
N PHE A 156 -0.14 -1.00 -15.05
CA PHE A 156 0.03 -1.21 -13.61
C PHE A 156 1.50 -1.28 -13.18
N ALA A 157 2.35 -1.94 -13.97
CA ALA A 157 3.77 -2.12 -13.67
C ALA A 157 4.66 -0.92 -14.06
N ASP A 158 4.16 0.00 -14.90
CA ASP A 158 4.97 1.07 -15.51
C ASP A 158 5.01 2.34 -14.66
N ALA A 159 4.30 2.36 -13.54
CA ALA A 159 4.26 3.49 -12.63
C ALA A 159 4.76 3.10 -11.22
N PRO A 160 5.26 4.07 -10.43
CA PRO A 160 5.74 3.81 -9.08
C PRO A 160 4.67 3.16 -8.20
N ARG A 161 5.03 2.16 -7.40
CA ARG A 161 4.11 1.49 -6.49
C ARG A 161 3.57 2.41 -5.40
N LYS A 162 4.34 3.42 -5.03
CA LYS A 162 3.97 4.43 -4.02
C LYS A 162 4.45 5.81 -4.48
N VAL A 163 3.59 6.79 -4.31
CA VAL A 163 3.92 8.20 -4.45
C VAL A 163 3.55 8.90 -3.16
N ARG A 164 4.41 9.80 -2.69
CA ARG A 164 4.21 10.51 -1.43
C ARG A 164 4.32 12.02 -1.64
N LEU A 165 3.57 12.76 -0.85
CA LEU A 165 3.62 14.21 -0.83
C LEU A 165 3.36 14.71 0.60
N SER A 166 4.21 15.62 1.06
CA SER A 166 3.99 16.38 2.28
C SER A 166 3.95 17.88 1.95
N PHE A 167 3.17 18.63 2.71
CA PHE A 167 2.84 20.01 2.36
C PHE A 167 3.65 21.05 3.15
N GLY A 168 4.00 20.78 4.40
CA GLY A 168 4.85 21.64 5.20
C GLY A 168 6.35 21.49 4.88
N ALA A 169 7.14 22.56 5.00
CA ALA A 169 8.58 22.53 4.72
C ALA A 169 9.35 21.52 5.59
N GLU A 170 9.01 21.45 6.89
CA GLU A 170 9.61 20.48 7.81
C GLU A 170 9.15 19.05 7.54
N ASP A 171 7.88 18.87 7.17
CA ASP A 171 7.35 17.55 6.79
C ASP A 171 7.95 17.06 5.48
N LYS A 172 8.26 17.95 4.53
CA LYS A 172 9.00 17.60 3.30
C LYS A 172 10.39 17.06 3.64
N GLN A 173 11.12 17.77 4.51
CA GLN A 173 12.45 17.31 4.94
C GLN A 173 12.40 16.00 5.73
N ALA A 174 11.34 15.77 6.51
CA ALA A 174 11.14 14.52 7.23
C ALA A 174 10.82 13.38 6.26
N LEU A 175 10.04 13.64 5.21
CA LEU A 175 9.73 12.68 4.15
C LEU A 175 10.99 12.28 3.36
N GLU A 176 11.82 13.25 2.98
CA GLU A 176 13.12 12.97 2.34
C GLU A 176 14.02 12.07 3.20
N ALA A 177 14.07 12.35 4.52
CA ALA A 177 14.81 11.52 5.45
C ALA A 177 14.24 10.09 5.55
N TYR A 178 12.91 9.95 5.56
CA TYR A 178 12.24 8.66 5.56
C TYR A 178 12.51 7.87 4.28
N GLU A 179 12.37 8.50 3.11
CA GLU A 179 12.62 7.86 1.81
C GLU A 179 14.08 7.43 1.64
N ARG A 180 15.02 8.23 2.18
CA ARG A 180 16.43 7.86 2.24
C ARG A 180 16.65 6.63 3.14
N LEU A 181 16.01 6.54 4.30
CA LEU A 181 16.04 5.33 5.14
C LEU A 181 15.45 4.13 4.42
N GLU A 182 14.28 4.31 3.81
CA GLU A 182 13.58 3.24 3.08
C GLU A 182 14.42 2.70 1.92
N SER A 183 15.21 3.56 1.25
CA SER A 183 16.08 3.14 0.14
C SER A 183 17.18 2.17 0.54
N HIS A 184 17.54 2.11 1.82
CA HIS A 184 18.50 1.15 2.38
C HIS A 184 17.86 -0.14 2.87
N VAL A 185 16.54 -0.21 2.89
CA VAL A 185 15.82 -1.43 3.27
C VAL A 185 15.76 -2.37 2.07
N PRO A 186 16.21 -3.61 2.22
CA PRO A 186 16.01 -4.60 1.18
C PRO A 186 14.53 -4.83 0.93
N ILE A 187 14.06 -4.55 -0.27
CA ILE A 187 12.66 -4.82 -0.66
C ILE A 187 12.62 -6.23 -1.21
N GLY A 188 11.96 -7.13 -0.48
CA GLY A 188 11.59 -8.41 -1.04
C GLY A 188 10.44 -8.23 -2.05
N ILE A 189 10.69 -8.60 -3.31
CA ILE A 189 9.65 -8.63 -4.33
C ILE A 189 9.11 -10.05 -4.40
N MET A 190 7.83 -10.20 -4.06
CA MET A 190 7.11 -11.45 -4.25
C MET A 190 6.56 -11.47 -5.68
N SER A 191 6.62 -12.62 -6.37
CA SER A 191 5.98 -12.73 -7.68
C SER A 191 4.45 -12.63 -7.54
N PRO A 192 3.73 -12.17 -8.57
CA PRO A 192 2.26 -12.07 -8.54
C PRO A 192 1.59 -13.41 -8.20
N GLU A 193 2.10 -14.52 -8.73
CA GLU A 193 1.59 -15.87 -8.50
C GLU A 193 1.73 -16.25 -7.02
N LYS A 194 2.92 -16.03 -6.44
CA LYS A 194 3.16 -16.32 -5.03
C LYS A 194 2.35 -15.40 -4.11
N ALA A 195 2.20 -14.14 -4.47
CA ALA A 195 1.34 -13.21 -3.75
C ALA A 195 -0.12 -13.71 -3.78
N TRP A 196 -0.60 -14.12 -4.95
CA TRP A 196 -1.94 -14.69 -5.10
C TRP A 196 -2.16 -15.95 -4.24
N GLU A 197 -1.21 -16.88 -4.24
CA GLU A 197 -1.32 -18.13 -3.47
C GLU A 197 -1.30 -17.90 -1.95
N THR A 198 -0.55 -16.90 -1.48
CA THR A 198 -0.27 -16.71 -0.04
C THR A 198 -1.13 -15.65 0.63
N SER A 199 -1.74 -14.74 -0.14
CA SER A 199 -2.61 -13.69 0.40
C SER A 199 -3.96 -14.25 0.82
N ILE A 200 -4.49 -13.75 1.94
CA ILE A 200 -5.82 -14.14 2.42
C ILE A 200 -6.91 -13.61 1.49
N THR A 201 -8.01 -14.37 1.38
CA THR A 201 -9.20 -13.94 0.65
C THR A 201 -10.05 -12.99 1.49
N TYR A 202 -10.95 -12.27 0.84
CA TYR A 202 -11.94 -11.43 1.53
C TYR A 202 -12.82 -12.25 2.47
N ALA A 203 -13.25 -13.45 2.06
CA ALA A 203 -13.97 -14.36 2.95
C ALA A 203 -13.18 -14.68 4.23
N GLN A 204 -11.90 -14.99 4.10
CA GLN A 204 -11.03 -15.24 5.26
C GLN A 204 -10.82 -13.99 6.12
N TRP A 205 -10.75 -12.82 5.49
CA TRP A 205 -10.65 -11.54 6.22
C TRP A 205 -11.93 -11.28 7.05
N LEU A 206 -13.11 -11.55 6.50
CA LEU A 206 -14.40 -11.46 7.22
C LEU A 206 -14.46 -12.42 8.42
N GLU A 207 -13.82 -13.60 8.31
CA GLU A 207 -13.65 -14.56 9.43
C GLU A 207 -12.62 -14.09 10.50
N GLY A 208 -12.01 -12.90 10.32
CA GLY A 208 -11.04 -12.35 11.25
C GLY A 208 -9.59 -12.73 10.98
N LYS A 209 -9.27 -13.43 9.88
CA LYS A 209 -7.87 -13.67 9.48
C LYS A 209 -7.21 -12.37 9.06
N ARG A 210 -5.92 -12.23 9.36
CA ARG A 210 -5.12 -11.05 9.00
C ARG A 210 -3.76 -11.48 8.48
N MET A 211 -3.26 -10.74 7.48
CA MET A 211 -1.87 -10.94 7.01
C MET A 211 -0.88 -10.45 8.07
N PRO A 212 0.27 -11.12 8.22
CA PRO A 212 1.31 -10.65 9.13
C PRO A 212 1.86 -9.31 8.64
N ASN A 213 2.08 -8.38 9.59
CA ASN A 213 2.74 -7.12 9.28
C ASN A 213 4.23 -7.36 9.07
N LEU A 214 4.69 -7.24 7.82
CA LEU A 214 6.09 -7.46 7.42
C LEU A 214 6.94 -6.19 7.45
N ILE A 215 6.40 -5.05 7.89
CA ILE A 215 7.17 -3.79 7.98
C ILE A 215 8.28 -3.98 9.04
N PRO A 216 9.56 -3.77 8.67
CA PRO A 216 10.66 -3.85 9.63
C PRO A 216 10.47 -2.91 10.82
N GLY A 217 10.78 -3.38 12.04
CA GLY A 217 10.52 -2.63 13.27
C GLY A 217 11.26 -1.28 13.37
N PHE A 218 12.33 -1.06 12.60
CA PHE A 218 13.05 0.20 12.56
C PHE A 218 12.39 1.29 11.67
N LEU A 219 11.40 0.90 10.87
CA LEU A 219 10.54 1.81 10.08
C LEU A 219 9.19 2.08 10.75
N ARG A 220 9.00 1.55 11.96
CA ARG A 220 7.81 1.80 12.77
C ARG A 220 8.07 2.91 13.77
#